data_a317d0af359dbcb36e061500aeed4344
#
_entry.id   a317d0af359dbcb36e061500aeed4344
#
_cell.length_a   1.000
_cell.length_b   1.000
_cell.length_c   1.000
_cell.angle_alpha   90.00
_cell.angle_beta   90.00
_cell.angle_gamma   90.00
#
_symmetry.space_group_name_H-M   'P 1'
#
loop_
_entity.id
_entity.type
_entity.pdbx_description
1 polymer ?
#
loop_
_entity_poly.entity_id
_entity_poly.type
_entity_poly.pdbx_seq_one_letter_code
_entity_poly.pdbx_strand_id
1 'polypeptide(L)'
;SEMCIRDSIGTVHHEINYTVQEGLDAVRDVIYFIETYDITTVRASTPMYLLARVIKSMGIKMVLSGEGADEVFGGYLYFHKAPTPQAFHEETVRKLSKLHLYDCLRANKSLAAWGVEGRVPFLDKEFLDVAMRINPAVKMCPGKEIEKKVVREAFADILPQSVAWRQKEQFSDGVG
;
A
#
# COMPACT_ATOMS: atom_id res chain seq x y z
N SER A 1 -15.72 -0.62 -9.02
CA SER A 1 -15.09 -1.74 -8.26
C SER A 1 -15.07 -1.46 -6.75
N GLU A 2 -14.89 -0.23 -6.32
CA GLU A 2 -14.86 0.16 -4.90
C GLU A 2 -16.22 0.04 -4.22
N MET A 3 -17.30 0.31 -4.95
CA MET A 3 -18.66 0.07 -4.46
C MET A 3 -18.91 -1.39 -4.09
N CYS A 4 -18.35 -2.34 -4.83
CA CYS A 4 -18.49 -3.77 -4.53
C CYS A 4 -17.80 -4.16 -3.22
N ILE A 5 -16.64 -3.57 -2.89
CA ILE A 5 -15.95 -3.82 -1.62
C ILE A 5 -16.79 -3.27 -0.47
N ARG A 6 -17.19 -2.01 -0.57
CA ARG A 6 -18.05 -1.35 0.42
C ARG A 6 -19.28 -2.17 0.75
N ASP A 7 -20.01 -2.60 -0.27
CA ASP A 7 -21.28 -3.33 -0.11
C ASP A 7 -21.04 -4.74 0.48
N SER A 8 -19.91 -5.38 0.13
CA SER A 8 -19.56 -6.70 0.60
C SER A 8 -19.17 -6.74 2.09
N ILE A 9 -18.44 -5.75 2.57
CA ILE A 9 -17.93 -5.72 3.95
C ILE A 9 -18.67 -4.73 4.84
N GLY A 10 -19.72 -4.10 4.34
CA GLY A 10 -20.60 -3.22 5.10
C GLY A 10 -19.93 -1.94 5.62
N THR A 11 -18.95 -1.40 4.90
CA THR A 11 -18.25 -0.17 5.29
C THR A 11 -18.97 1.09 4.85
N VAL A 12 -18.80 2.17 5.62
CA VAL A 12 -19.16 3.52 5.19
C VAL A 12 -18.00 4.07 4.34
N HIS A 13 -18.21 4.10 3.03
CA HIS A 13 -17.20 4.55 2.09
C HIS A 13 -17.22 6.07 1.91
N HIS A 14 -16.03 6.69 1.93
CA HIS A 14 -15.82 8.10 1.63
C HIS A 14 -14.90 8.22 0.43
N GLU A 15 -15.42 8.71 -0.66
CA GLU A 15 -14.62 9.01 -1.87
C GLU A 15 -14.17 10.46 -1.82
N ILE A 16 -12.86 10.68 -1.95
CA ILE A 16 -12.24 11.99 -1.90
C ILE A 16 -11.64 12.31 -3.26
N ASN A 17 -12.20 13.30 -3.95
CA ASN A 17 -11.69 13.77 -5.22
C ASN A 17 -10.93 15.09 -5.03
N TYR A 18 -9.88 15.29 -5.79
CA TYR A 18 -9.14 16.54 -5.86
C TYR A 18 -8.77 16.87 -7.31
N THR A 19 -8.64 18.15 -7.61
CA THR A 19 -8.26 18.63 -8.94
C THR A 19 -6.75 18.58 -9.13
N VAL A 20 -6.31 18.57 -10.39
CA VAL A 20 -4.87 18.67 -10.73
C VAL A 20 -4.25 19.91 -10.09
N GLN A 21 -4.98 21.05 -10.08
CA GLN A 21 -4.49 22.28 -9.47
C GLN A 21 -4.30 22.14 -7.96
N GLU A 22 -5.25 21.56 -7.24
CA GLU A 22 -5.08 21.28 -5.80
C GLU A 22 -3.89 20.38 -5.51
N GLY A 23 -3.65 19.38 -6.38
CA GLY A 23 -2.47 18.53 -6.30
C GLY A 23 -1.18 19.31 -6.48
N LEU A 24 -1.10 20.18 -7.50
CA LEU A 24 0.06 21.03 -7.78
C LEU A 24 0.32 22.03 -6.64
N ASP A 25 -0.71 22.66 -6.13
CA ASP A 25 -0.63 23.62 -5.02
C ASP A 25 -0.08 22.95 -3.74
N ALA A 26 -0.41 21.69 -3.53
CA ALA A 26 0.04 20.94 -2.35
C ALA A 26 1.52 20.50 -2.44
N VAL A 27 2.14 20.43 -3.63
CA VAL A 27 3.49 19.84 -3.83
C VAL A 27 4.55 20.45 -2.91
N ARG A 28 4.54 21.78 -2.73
CA ARG A 28 5.50 22.47 -1.87
C ARG A 28 5.40 22.01 -0.41
N ASP A 29 4.19 21.93 0.11
CA ASP A 29 3.94 21.49 1.47
C ASP A 29 4.25 20.00 1.63
N VAL A 30 3.91 19.18 0.63
CA VAL A 30 4.25 17.76 0.59
C VAL A 30 5.76 17.59 0.72
N ILE A 31 6.56 18.27 -0.11
CA ILE A 31 8.04 18.20 -0.05
C ILE A 31 8.55 18.61 1.34
N TYR A 32 7.98 19.66 1.91
CA TYR A 32 8.35 20.13 3.24
C TYR A 32 8.11 19.05 4.31
N PHE A 33 6.93 18.45 4.32
CA PHE A 33 6.56 17.46 5.35
C PHE A 33 7.22 16.10 5.16
N ILE A 34 7.37 15.63 3.91
CA ILE A 34 8.02 14.33 3.66
C ILE A 34 9.56 14.41 3.69
N GLU A 35 10.12 15.61 3.68
CA GLU A 35 11.57 15.90 3.78
C GLU A 35 12.38 15.23 2.65
N THR A 36 11.80 15.07 1.48
CA THR A 36 12.46 14.58 0.27
C THR A 36 11.83 15.20 -0.97
N TYR A 37 12.60 15.27 -2.05
CA TYR A 37 12.14 15.71 -3.38
C TYR A 37 12.26 14.60 -4.44
N ASP A 38 12.38 13.35 -3.99
CA ASP A 38 12.30 12.20 -4.90
C ASP A 38 10.94 12.20 -5.62
N ILE A 39 10.99 12.16 -6.95
CA ILE A 39 9.80 12.31 -7.80
C ILE A 39 8.73 11.26 -7.46
N THR A 40 9.14 10.01 -7.29
CA THR A 40 8.20 8.90 -7.01
C THR A 40 7.53 9.09 -5.65
N THR A 41 8.32 9.46 -4.65
CA THR A 41 7.82 9.71 -3.30
C THR A 41 6.88 10.90 -3.25
N VAL A 42 7.22 12.02 -3.89
CA VAL A 42 6.36 13.22 -3.94
C VAL A 42 5.04 12.91 -4.65
N ARG A 43 5.09 12.25 -5.82
CA ARG A 43 3.90 11.89 -6.59
C ARG A 43 2.93 11.04 -5.78
N ALA A 44 3.43 10.03 -5.08
CA ALA A 44 2.60 9.14 -4.28
C ALA A 44 2.17 9.75 -2.94
N SER A 45 2.94 10.70 -2.39
CA SER A 45 2.61 11.39 -1.14
C SER A 45 1.54 12.46 -1.30
N THR A 46 1.44 13.10 -2.45
CA THR A 46 0.49 14.19 -2.69
C THR A 46 -0.96 13.78 -2.45
N PRO A 47 -1.50 12.71 -3.07
CA PRO A 47 -2.86 12.24 -2.77
C PRO A 47 -3.02 11.79 -1.32
N MET A 48 -2.02 11.16 -0.73
CA MET A 48 -2.06 10.73 0.68
C MET A 48 -2.10 11.92 1.64
N TYR A 49 -1.36 12.97 1.37
CA TYR A 49 -1.37 14.22 2.13
C TYR A 49 -2.75 14.90 2.08
N LEU A 50 -3.34 15.00 0.90
CA LEU A 50 -4.67 15.59 0.71
C LEU A 50 -5.78 14.74 1.38
N LEU A 51 -5.68 13.41 1.26
CA LEU A 51 -6.58 12.49 1.95
C LEU A 51 -6.47 12.63 3.48
N ALA A 52 -5.26 12.71 4.01
CA ALA A 52 -5.02 12.88 5.45
C ALA A 52 -5.63 14.17 6.00
N ARG A 53 -5.64 15.25 5.22
CA ARG A 53 -6.31 16.51 5.54
C ARG A 53 -7.81 16.30 5.77
N VAL A 54 -8.47 15.56 4.87
CA VAL A 54 -9.90 15.27 4.99
C VAL A 54 -10.17 14.34 6.18
N ILE A 55 -9.40 13.28 6.35
CA ILE A 55 -9.49 12.37 7.50
C ILE A 55 -9.40 13.16 8.81
N LYS A 56 -8.46 14.09 8.91
CA LYS A 56 -8.33 14.98 10.07
C LYS A 56 -9.56 15.84 10.29
N SER A 57 -10.15 16.40 9.22
CA SER A 57 -11.36 17.23 9.33
C SER A 57 -12.59 16.45 9.82
N MET A 58 -12.61 15.13 9.61
CA MET A 58 -13.64 14.22 10.14
C MET A 58 -13.43 13.86 11.63
N GLY A 59 -12.41 14.40 12.28
CA GLY A 59 -12.10 14.11 13.68
C GLY A 59 -11.38 12.77 13.91
N ILE A 60 -10.99 12.07 12.84
CA ILE A 60 -10.31 10.78 12.91
C ILE A 60 -8.84 11.03 13.24
N LYS A 61 -8.31 10.27 14.20
CA LYS A 61 -6.94 10.41 14.69
C LYS A 61 -6.01 9.30 14.24
N MET A 62 -6.56 8.19 13.77
CA MET A 62 -5.80 7.00 13.39
C MET A 62 -6.44 6.31 12.19
N VAL A 63 -5.63 5.78 11.29
CA VAL A 63 -6.05 4.98 10.14
C VAL A 63 -5.24 3.69 10.04
N LEU A 64 -5.86 2.64 9.51
CA LEU A 64 -5.16 1.42 9.11
C LEU A 64 -4.75 1.54 7.64
N SER A 65 -3.53 1.12 7.32
CA SER A 65 -2.99 1.11 5.95
C SER A 65 -2.48 -0.27 5.56
N GLY A 66 -2.60 -0.60 4.28
CA GLY A 66 -2.07 -1.82 3.67
C GLY A 66 -0.56 -1.77 3.33
N GLU A 67 0.16 -0.75 3.80
CA GLU A 67 1.60 -0.63 3.55
C GLU A 67 2.37 -1.86 4.04
N GLY A 68 3.39 -2.27 3.29
CA GLY A 68 4.20 -3.44 3.58
C GLY A 68 3.71 -4.74 2.95
N ALA A 69 2.45 -4.83 2.55
CA ALA A 69 1.91 -6.05 1.94
C ALA A 69 2.62 -6.45 0.64
N ASP A 70 3.00 -5.48 -0.17
CA ASP A 70 3.68 -5.72 -1.44
C ASP A 70 5.13 -6.21 -1.25
N GLU A 71 5.80 -5.72 -0.23
CA GLU A 71 7.16 -6.11 0.14
C GLU A 71 7.21 -7.52 0.73
N VAL A 72 6.25 -7.84 1.60
CA VAL A 72 6.18 -9.14 2.28
C VAL A 72 5.78 -10.26 1.34
N PHE A 73 4.83 -9.99 0.43
CA PHE A 73 4.21 -11.00 -0.44
C PHE A 73 4.54 -10.85 -1.92
N GLY A 74 5.52 -10.01 -2.28
CA GLY A 74 5.96 -9.85 -3.66
C GLY A 74 4.89 -9.25 -4.57
N GLY A 75 4.21 -8.19 -4.11
CA GLY A 75 3.08 -7.60 -4.83
C GLY A 75 3.46 -6.73 -6.04
N TYR A 76 4.72 -6.47 -6.30
CA TYR A 76 5.16 -5.71 -7.47
C TYR A 76 5.36 -6.62 -8.68
N LEU A 77 4.96 -6.18 -9.86
CA LEU A 77 5.02 -6.96 -11.09
C LEU A 77 6.40 -7.52 -11.43
N TYR A 78 7.47 -6.85 -11.02
CA TYR A 78 8.82 -7.36 -11.28
C TYR A 78 9.15 -8.63 -10.49
N PHE A 79 8.45 -8.94 -9.39
CA PHE A 79 8.63 -10.21 -8.66
C PHE A 79 8.30 -11.45 -9.50
N HIS A 80 7.45 -11.31 -10.54
CA HIS A 80 7.20 -12.38 -11.50
C HIS A 80 8.46 -12.86 -12.23
N LYS A 81 9.51 -12.03 -12.25
CA LYS A 81 10.81 -12.33 -12.87
C LYS A 81 11.80 -12.99 -11.93
N ALA A 82 11.43 -13.27 -10.68
CA ALA A 82 12.31 -13.93 -9.73
C ALA A 82 12.68 -15.33 -10.25
N PRO A 83 13.99 -15.64 -10.44
CA PRO A 83 14.41 -16.88 -11.05
C PRO A 83 14.26 -18.09 -10.12
N THR A 84 14.30 -17.85 -8.82
CA THR A 84 14.23 -18.92 -7.79
C THR A 84 13.48 -18.42 -6.55
N PRO A 85 12.92 -19.32 -5.73
CA PRO A 85 12.32 -18.95 -4.44
C PRO A 85 13.30 -18.22 -3.52
N GLN A 86 14.58 -18.60 -3.55
CA GLN A 86 15.61 -17.95 -2.76
C GLN A 86 15.81 -16.49 -3.21
N ALA A 87 15.93 -16.22 -4.52
CA ALA A 87 16.07 -14.86 -5.06
C ALA A 87 14.83 -14.02 -4.75
N PHE A 88 13.63 -14.59 -4.81
CA PHE A 88 12.41 -13.93 -4.38
C PHE A 88 12.47 -13.51 -2.91
N HIS A 89 12.87 -14.42 -2.02
CA HIS A 89 12.99 -14.14 -0.59
C HIS A 89 14.05 -13.07 -0.29
N GLU A 90 15.21 -13.15 -0.90
CA GLU A 90 16.27 -12.15 -0.74
C GLU A 90 15.80 -10.75 -1.15
N GLU A 91 15.02 -10.66 -2.23
CA GLU A 91 14.46 -9.39 -2.67
C GLU A 91 13.38 -8.85 -1.71
N THR A 92 12.52 -9.72 -1.13
CA THR A 92 11.58 -9.28 -0.09
C THR A 92 12.29 -8.74 1.14
N VAL A 93 13.34 -9.41 1.61
CA VAL A 93 14.18 -8.94 2.72
C VAL A 93 14.85 -7.61 2.39
N ARG A 94 15.42 -7.49 1.18
CA ARG A 94 16.05 -6.25 0.71
C ARG A 94 15.06 -5.08 0.69
N LYS A 95 13.84 -5.31 0.22
CA LYS A 95 12.78 -4.28 0.20
C LYS A 95 12.38 -3.85 1.59
N LEU A 96 12.09 -4.81 2.47
CA LEU A 96 11.69 -4.53 3.85
C LEU A 96 12.77 -3.77 4.62
N SER A 97 14.05 -4.14 4.45
CA SER A 97 15.16 -3.46 5.14
C SER A 97 15.32 -1.99 4.75
N LYS A 98 14.82 -1.59 3.58
CA LYS A 98 14.90 -0.21 3.05
C LYS A 98 13.55 0.54 3.07
N LEU A 99 12.49 -0.10 3.53
CA LEU A 99 11.13 0.44 3.44
C LEU A 99 10.97 1.77 4.20
N HIS A 100 11.73 1.96 5.27
CA HIS A 100 11.76 3.20 6.05
C HIS A 100 12.27 4.43 5.26
N LEU A 101 12.97 4.21 4.15
CA LEU A 101 13.49 5.28 3.28
C LEU A 101 12.49 5.73 2.20
N TYR A 102 11.43 4.96 1.96
CA TYR A 102 10.50 5.16 0.84
C TYR A 102 9.04 5.14 1.29
N ASP A 103 8.41 3.98 1.25
CA ASP A 103 6.96 3.86 1.43
C ASP A 103 6.50 4.16 2.87
N CYS A 104 7.26 3.73 3.87
CA CYS A 104 6.98 4.11 5.27
C CYS A 104 7.18 5.60 5.51
N LEU A 105 8.20 6.20 4.90
CA LEU A 105 8.44 7.63 4.99
C LEU A 105 7.26 8.41 4.41
N ARG A 106 6.83 8.04 3.21
CA ARG A 106 5.68 8.59 2.54
C ARG A 106 4.41 8.47 3.39
N ALA A 107 4.04 7.28 3.79
CA ALA A 107 2.81 7.02 4.51
C ALA A 107 2.80 7.72 5.88
N ASN A 108 3.86 7.55 6.67
CA ASN A 108 3.96 8.13 8.00
C ASN A 108 3.96 9.66 7.97
N LYS A 109 4.82 10.27 7.16
CA LYS A 109 4.97 11.73 7.16
C LYS A 109 3.78 12.46 6.54
N SER A 110 3.16 11.91 5.51
CA SER A 110 1.94 12.50 4.93
C SER A 110 0.77 12.50 5.92
N LEU A 111 0.60 11.44 6.70
CA LEU A 111 -0.41 11.36 7.75
C LEU A 111 -0.05 12.25 8.95
N ALA A 112 1.20 12.21 9.40
CA ALA A 112 1.69 12.99 10.52
C ALA A 112 1.61 14.51 10.29
N ALA A 113 1.73 14.97 9.03
CA ALA A 113 1.53 16.38 8.65
C ALA A 113 0.19 16.94 9.13
N TRP A 114 -0.82 16.09 9.25
CA TRP A 114 -2.16 16.45 9.73
C TRP A 114 -2.47 15.89 11.13
N GLY A 115 -1.47 15.33 11.82
CA GLY A 115 -1.64 14.74 13.14
C GLY A 115 -2.53 13.50 13.13
N VAL A 116 -2.49 12.72 12.05
CA VAL A 116 -3.16 11.43 11.92
C VAL A 116 -2.11 10.33 12.11
N GLU A 117 -2.39 9.35 12.96
CA GLU A 117 -1.53 8.17 13.16
C GLU A 117 -1.83 7.11 12.11
N GLY A 118 -0.81 6.65 11.39
CA GLY A 118 -0.92 5.49 10.49
C GLY A 118 -0.50 4.20 11.19
N ARG A 119 -1.35 3.18 11.15
CA ARG A 119 -1.04 1.83 11.61
C ARG A 119 -0.96 0.88 10.44
N VAL A 120 0.07 0.03 10.43
CA VAL A 120 0.46 -0.82 9.30
C VAL A 120 0.53 -2.29 9.72
N PRO A 121 -0.61 -3.00 9.79
CA PRO A 121 -0.67 -4.38 10.28
C PRO A 121 0.28 -5.35 9.57
N PHE A 122 0.55 -5.16 8.28
CA PHE A 122 1.49 -5.99 7.52
C PHE A 122 2.95 -5.83 7.94
N LEU A 123 3.27 -4.79 8.72
CA LEU A 123 4.61 -4.52 9.25
C LEU A 123 4.70 -4.78 10.76
N ASP A 124 3.66 -5.32 11.37
CA ASP A 124 3.73 -5.81 12.76
C ASP A 124 4.81 -6.88 12.88
N LYS A 125 5.56 -6.84 13.98
CA LYS A 125 6.73 -7.72 14.17
C LYS A 125 6.37 -9.21 14.21
N GLU A 126 5.29 -9.56 14.90
CA GLU A 126 4.83 -10.94 15.00
C GLU A 126 4.29 -11.41 13.64
N PHE A 127 3.52 -10.56 12.97
CA PHE A 127 3.05 -10.84 11.62
C PHE A 127 4.21 -11.04 10.64
N LEU A 128 5.22 -10.17 10.65
CA LEU A 128 6.40 -10.29 9.78
C LEU A 128 7.16 -11.59 10.05
N ASP A 129 7.34 -11.97 11.32
CA ASP A 129 8.03 -13.21 11.67
C ASP A 129 7.33 -14.43 11.05
N VAL A 130 6.00 -14.50 11.17
CA VAL A 130 5.20 -15.58 10.56
C VAL A 130 5.24 -15.51 9.03
N ALA A 131 4.95 -14.34 8.46
CA ALA A 131 4.85 -14.18 7.00
C ALA A 131 6.19 -14.43 6.28
N MET A 132 7.32 -14.05 6.89
CA MET A 132 8.64 -14.26 6.30
C MET A 132 9.13 -15.71 6.43
N ARG A 133 8.55 -16.52 7.31
CA ARG A 133 8.78 -17.96 7.40
C ARG A 133 7.95 -18.80 6.40
N ILE A 134 6.95 -18.24 5.76
CA ILE A 134 6.20 -18.92 4.70
C ILE A 134 7.20 -19.29 3.59
N ASN A 135 7.12 -20.54 3.12
CA ASN A 135 7.99 -21.00 2.02
C ASN A 135 7.90 -20.04 0.82
N PRO A 136 9.01 -19.44 0.40
CA PRO A 136 8.99 -18.47 -0.70
C PRO A 136 8.37 -18.99 -2.00
N ALA A 137 8.49 -20.30 -2.26
CA ALA A 137 7.87 -20.93 -3.43
C ALA A 137 6.34 -20.78 -3.45
N VAL A 138 5.69 -20.72 -2.29
CA VAL A 138 4.24 -20.53 -2.17
C VAL A 138 3.84 -19.06 -2.41
N LYS A 139 4.77 -18.13 -2.15
CA LYS A 139 4.55 -16.69 -2.36
C LYS A 139 4.86 -16.24 -3.80
N MET A 140 5.65 -17.02 -4.54
CA MET A 140 5.97 -16.71 -5.93
C MET A 140 4.74 -16.82 -6.84
N CYS A 141 4.72 -16.00 -7.86
CA CYS A 141 3.69 -15.96 -8.90
C CYS A 141 4.35 -16.03 -10.27
N PRO A 142 4.88 -17.20 -10.69
CA PRO A 142 5.55 -17.33 -11.97
C PRO A 142 4.59 -17.19 -13.15
N GLY A 143 5.06 -16.57 -14.22
CA GLY A 143 4.31 -16.48 -15.47
C GLY A 143 3.11 -15.53 -15.42
N LYS A 144 1.90 -16.08 -15.58
CA LYS A 144 0.64 -15.31 -15.62
C LYS A 144 -0.16 -15.38 -14.31
N GLU A 145 0.39 -15.93 -13.26
CA GLU A 145 -0.29 -15.95 -11.97
C GLU A 145 -0.42 -14.54 -11.39
N ILE A 146 -1.46 -14.35 -10.57
CA ILE A 146 -1.71 -13.06 -9.95
C ILE A 146 -0.82 -12.89 -8.70
N GLU A 147 -0.26 -11.71 -8.52
CA GLU A 147 0.56 -11.37 -7.36
C GLU A 147 -0.21 -11.48 -6.04
N LYS A 148 0.50 -11.77 -4.95
CA LYS A 148 -0.05 -11.95 -3.58
C LYS A 148 -1.10 -13.07 -3.49
N LYS A 149 -0.99 -14.11 -4.30
CA LYS A 149 -1.96 -15.21 -4.40
C LYS A 149 -2.30 -15.79 -3.03
N VAL A 150 -1.31 -16.08 -2.21
CA VAL A 150 -1.51 -16.63 -0.86
C VAL A 150 -2.42 -15.78 0.03
N VAL A 151 -2.31 -14.43 -0.08
CA VAL A 151 -3.17 -13.50 0.66
C VAL A 151 -4.57 -13.49 0.06
N ARG A 152 -4.69 -13.48 -1.26
CA ARG A 152 -5.98 -13.49 -1.97
C ARG A 152 -6.78 -14.75 -1.65
N GLU A 153 -6.13 -15.90 -1.64
CA GLU A 153 -6.74 -17.18 -1.28
C GLU A 153 -7.22 -17.19 0.18
N ALA A 154 -6.44 -16.63 1.09
CA ALA A 154 -6.81 -16.54 2.51
C ALA A 154 -8.08 -15.69 2.77
N PHE A 155 -8.42 -14.78 1.87
CA PHE A 155 -9.60 -13.91 1.98
C PHE A 155 -10.64 -14.15 0.88
N ALA A 156 -10.52 -15.22 0.09
CA ALA A 156 -11.39 -15.48 -1.05
C ALA A 156 -12.86 -15.69 -0.66
N ASP A 157 -13.11 -16.21 0.54
CA ASP A 157 -14.46 -16.43 1.07
C ASP A 157 -15.08 -15.15 1.67
N ILE A 158 -14.27 -14.11 1.92
CA ILE A 158 -14.71 -12.87 2.56
C ILE A 158 -14.95 -11.77 1.52
N LEU A 159 -14.12 -11.73 0.47
CA LEU A 159 -14.18 -10.69 -0.54
C LEU A 159 -14.89 -11.18 -1.81
N PRO A 160 -15.62 -10.28 -2.52
CA PRO A 160 -16.16 -10.61 -3.84
C PRO A 160 -15.05 -11.07 -4.80
N GLN A 161 -15.35 -12.05 -5.66
CA GLN A 161 -14.39 -12.58 -6.62
C GLN A 161 -13.79 -11.47 -7.53
N SER A 162 -14.61 -10.51 -7.95
CA SER A 162 -14.17 -9.36 -8.77
C SER A 162 -13.16 -8.47 -8.06
N VAL A 163 -13.12 -8.49 -6.74
CA VAL A 163 -12.17 -7.73 -5.91
C VAL A 163 -10.96 -8.58 -5.55
N ALA A 164 -11.19 -9.80 -5.07
CA ALA A 164 -10.13 -10.71 -4.63
C ALA A 164 -9.13 -11.00 -5.76
N TRP A 165 -9.61 -11.08 -7.01
CA TRP A 165 -8.82 -11.49 -8.17
C TRP A 165 -8.59 -10.38 -9.21
N ARG A 166 -8.82 -9.09 -8.84
CA ARG A 166 -8.52 -7.98 -9.74
C ARG A 166 -7.01 -7.78 -9.92
N GLN A 167 -6.63 -7.26 -11.09
CA GLN A 167 -5.25 -6.83 -11.35
C GLN A 167 -4.81 -5.77 -10.33
N LYS A 168 -3.56 -5.89 -9.84
CA LYS A 168 -2.97 -4.88 -8.96
C LYS A 168 -2.79 -3.55 -9.69
N GLU A 169 -3.15 -2.49 -9.03
CA GLU A 169 -2.81 -1.12 -9.39
C GLU A 169 -1.99 -0.48 -8.27
N GLN A 170 -1.05 0.38 -8.60
CA GLN A 170 -0.34 1.15 -7.60
C GLN A 170 -1.22 2.32 -7.14
N PHE A 171 -1.04 2.77 -5.90
CA PHE A 171 -1.81 3.89 -5.36
C PHE A 171 -1.70 5.15 -6.25
N SER A 172 -0.51 5.45 -6.76
CA SER A 172 -0.28 6.57 -7.67
C SER A 172 -0.94 6.42 -9.05
N ASP A 173 -1.28 5.21 -9.47
CA ASP A 173 -1.89 4.94 -10.76
C ASP A 173 -3.43 4.87 -10.65
N GLY A 174 -3.93 4.52 -9.46
CA GLY A 174 -5.36 4.48 -9.14
C GLY A 174 -5.98 5.86 -8.82
N VAL A 175 -5.16 6.90 -8.78
CA VAL A 175 -5.60 8.30 -8.52
C VAL A 175 -5.76 9.07 -9.85
N GLY A 176 -6.05 8.36 -10.92
CA GLY A 176 -6.52 8.74 -12.23
C GLY A 176 -5.92 9.94 -12.94
#